data_babaa9a1a9a6cb261cc2b0da164126f6
#
_entry.id   babaa9a1a9a6cb261cc2b0da164126f6
#
_cell.length_a   1.000
_cell.length_b   1.000
_cell.length_c   1.000
_cell.angle_alpha   90.00
_cell.angle_beta   90.00
_cell.angle_gamma   90.00
#
_symmetry.space_group_name_H-M   'P 1'
#
loop_
_entity.id
_entity.type
_entity.pdbx_description
1 polymer ?
#
loop_
_entity_poly.entity_id
_entity_poly.type
_entity_poly.pdbx_seq_one_letter_code
_entity_poly.pdbx_strand_id
1 'polypeptide(L)'
;MNFRGAAFLLFLFIGVPPQTVSEIVHAVEVRYSRARTLQAKFYERYRASGQPGQSESGIVYFSKPGRMRWEYESPSTKLFLVDGANVWFYVPADRTASRAKLKESDDWRTPLALLTGKVHLDRLCGKIELIASSGSTIAPADGPLDPRNIVLNCSPRRSAAADQENSSFRQILFEVDPEYHFTRVVVREPGDTETEFRFGDWRENVSVPESMFHFDPPPGVSIVNAEDLARAIH
;
A
#
# COMPACT_ATOMS: atom_id res chain seq x y z
N MET A 1 -2.77 71.33 13.06
CA MET A 1 -3.66 70.28 12.49
C MET A 1 -2.77 69.18 11.89
N ASN A 2 -2.57 68.08 12.64
CA ASN A 2 -1.69 67.01 12.22
C ASN A 2 -2.55 65.86 11.67
N PHE A 3 -2.51 65.61 10.36
CA PHE A 3 -3.11 64.47 9.73
C PHE A 3 -2.14 63.28 9.85
N ARG A 4 -2.48 62.28 10.69
CA ARG A 4 -1.81 60.95 10.72
C ARG A 4 -2.50 60.08 9.67
N GLY A 5 -1.81 59.87 8.55
CA GLY A 5 -2.23 58.91 7.55
C GLY A 5 -2.02 57.49 8.09
N ALA A 6 -3.09 56.74 8.26
CA ALA A 6 -3.03 55.32 8.55
C ALA A 6 -2.80 54.54 7.24
N ALA A 7 -1.62 53.94 7.10
CA ALA A 7 -1.34 53.02 6.00
C ALA A 7 -2.05 51.68 6.26
N PHE A 8 -3.05 51.39 5.45
CA PHE A 8 -3.75 50.09 5.47
C PHE A 8 -2.95 49.10 4.63
N LEU A 9 -2.20 48.22 5.31
CA LEU A 9 -1.52 47.09 4.66
C LEU A 9 -2.56 46.06 4.21
N LEU A 10 -2.84 46.02 2.89
CA LEU A 10 -3.64 44.98 2.27
C LEU A 10 -2.82 43.70 2.22
N PHE A 11 -3.10 42.74 3.10
CA PHE A 11 -2.59 41.36 2.98
C PHE A 11 -3.32 40.68 1.84
N LEU A 12 -2.66 40.57 0.71
CA LEU A 12 -3.07 39.69 -0.39
C LEU A 12 -2.90 38.24 0.06
N PHE A 13 -3.99 37.58 0.42
CA PHE A 13 -4.02 36.11 0.54
C PHE A 13 -3.87 35.51 -0.86
N ILE A 14 -2.65 35.14 -1.22
CA ILE A 14 -2.38 34.32 -2.40
C ILE A 14 -2.86 32.93 -2.03
N GLY A 15 -4.08 32.61 -2.41
CA GLY A 15 -4.60 31.25 -2.28
C GLY A 15 -3.74 30.30 -3.11
N VAL A 16 -3.15 29.27 -2.48
CA VAL A 16 -2.47 28.20 -3.21
C VAL A 16 -3.53 27.49 -4.07
N PRO A 17 -3.33 27.37 -5.39
CA PRO A 17 -4.29 26.65 -6.23
C PRO A 17 -4.44 25.21 -5.77
N PRO A 18 -5.64 24.63 -5.87
CA PRO A 18 -5.85 23.24 -5.53
C PRO A 18 -4.95 22.34 -6.40
N GLN A 19 -4.26 21.40 -5.76
CA GLN A 19 -3.39 20.45 -6.47
C GLN A 19 -4.22 19.53 -7.37
N THR A 20 -3.71 19.28 -8.57
CA THR A 20 -4.29 18.32 -9.50
C THR A 20 -3.94 16.89 -9.10
N VAL A 21 -4.75 15.91 -9.52
CA VAL A 21 -4.46 14.48 -9.32
C VAL A 21 -3.06 14.12 -9.85
N SER A 22 -2.69 14.65 -11.02
CA SER A 22 -1.37 14.39 -11.62
C SER A 22 -0.21 14.91 -10.77
N GLU A 23 -0.35 16.10 -10.18
CA GLU A 23 0.67 16.67 -9.29
C GLU A 23 0.82 15.85 -8.01
N ILE A 24 -0.30 15.38 -7.43
CA ILE A 24 -0.29 14.54 -6.24
C ILE A 24 0.36 13.19 -6.53
N VAL A 25 -0.04 12.52 -7.61
CA VAL A 25 0.55 11.24 -8.05
C VAL A 25 2.06 11.39 -8.28
N HIS A 26 2.46 12.45 -8.99
CA HIS A 26 3.88 12.74 -9.23
C HIS A 26 4.65 12.95 -7.92
N ALA A 27 4.10 13.73 -6.98
CA ALA A 27 4.72 13.99 -5.68
C ALA A 27 4.93 12.69 -4.88
N VAL A 28 3.91 11.81 -4.84
CA VAL A 28 4.00 10.49 -4.24
C VAL A 28 5.11 9.65 -4.88
N GLU A 29 5.11 9.54 -6.20
CA GLU A 29 6.12 8.76 -6.93
C GLU A 29 7.54 9.30 -6.72
N VAL A 30 7.72 10.62 -6.77
CA VAL A 30 9.00 11.28 -6.49
C VAL A 30 9.47 10.97 -5.07
N ARG A 31 8.58 11.07 -4.09
CA ARG A 31 8.92 10.76 -2.70
C ARG A 31 9.48 9.35 -2.59
N TYR A 32 8.70 8.37 -3.01
CA TYR A 32 9.11 6.97 -2.88
C TYR A 32 10.26 6.60 -3.82
N SER A 33 10.45 7.29 -4.97
CA SER A 33 11.58 7.03 -5.86
C SER A 33 12.93 7.41 -5.25
N ARG A 34 12.98 8.39 -4.36
CA ARG A 34 14.22 8.88 -3.73
C ARG A 34 14.75 7.98 -2.62
N ALA A 35 13.86 7.30 -1.90
CA ALA A 35 14.27 6.41 -0.82
C ALA A 35 14.84 5.10 -1.37
N ARG A 36 15.98 4.64 -0.84
CA ARG A 36 16.56 3.32 -1.13
C ARG A 36 15.92 2.23 -0.30
N THR A 37 15.67 2.54 0.97
CA THR A 37 15.02 1.67 1.94
C THR A 37 13.95 2.46 2.67
N LEU A 38 12.87 1.78 3.04
CA LEU A 38 11.77 2.32 3.80
C LEU A 38 11.45 1.36 4.94
N GLN A 39 11.03 1.90 6.06
CA GLN A 39 10.46 1.16 7.19
C GLN A 39 9.20 1.86 7.65
N ALA A 40 8.17 1.08 8.01
CA ALA A 40 6.98 1.60 8.67
C ALA A 40 6.41 0.56 9.65
N LYS A 41 5.67 1.01 10.64
CA LYS A 41 4.72 0.17 11.34
C LYS A 41 3.48 0.03 10.48
N PHE A 42 2.89 -1.16 10.48
CA PHE A 42 1.63 -1.38 9.78
C PHE A 42 0.59 -1.99 10.71
N TYR A 43 -0.67 -1.69 10.39
CA TYR A 43 -1.86 -2.39 10.86
C TYR A 43 -2.61 -2.83 9.61
N GLU A 44 -2.92 -4.12 9.54
CA GLU A 44 -3.68 -4.74 8.46
C GLU A 44 -5.02 -5.20 9.00
N ARG A 45 -6.08 -4.95 8.24
CA ARG A 45 -7.42 -5.48 8.51
C ARG A 45 -7.95 -6.16 7.25
N TYR A 46 -8.21 -7.44 7.37
CA TYR A 46 -8.85 -8.24 6.33
C TYR A 46 -10.33 -8.46 6.65
N ARG A 47 -11.18 -8.28 5.65
CA ARG A 47 -12.62 -8.56 5.72
C ARG A 47 -13.04 -9.31 4.48
N ALA A 48 -13.81 -10.40 4.67
CA ALA A 48 -14.49 -11.11 3.60
C ALA A 48 -15.97 -11.25 3.98
N SER A 49 -16.84 -11.28 2.97
CA SER A 49 -18.29 -11.40 3.20
C SER A 49 -18.61 -12.64 4.02
N GLY A 50 -19.41 -12.47 5.08
CA GLY A 50 -19.84 -13.58 5.94
C GLY A 50 -18.77 -14.11 6.91
N GLN A 51 -17.58 -13.51 7.00
CA GLN A 51 -16.53 -13.92 7.93
C GLN A 51 -16.22 -12.82 8.97
N PRO A 52 -15.83 -13.21 10.20
CA PRO A 52 -15.29 -12.23 11.15
C PRO A 52 -14.06 -11.55 10.59
N GLY A 53 -13.98 -10.23 10.74
CA GLY A 53 -12.79 -9.48 10.33
C GLY A 53 -11.56 -9.91 11.13
N GLN A 54 -10.42 -10.02 10.45
CA GLN A 54 -9.13 -10.31 11.04
C GLN A 54 -8.27 -9.06 11.04
N SER A 55 -7.48 -8.88 12.09
CA SER A 55 -6.55 -7.75 12.19
C SER A 55 -5.19 -8.24 12.62
N GLU A 56 -4.18 -7.70 11.96
CA GLU A 56 -2.78 -8.05 12.18
C GLU A 56 -1.93 -6.77 12.22
N SER A 57 -0.78 -6.81 12.86
CA SER A 57 0.13 -5.66 12.90
C SER A 57 1.58 -6.10 13.01
N GLY A 58 2.48 -5.18 12.68
CA GLY A 58 3.91 -5.45 12.73
C GLY A 58 4.73 -4.33 12.08
N ILE A 59 5.89 -4.71 11.56
CA ILE A 59 6.82 -3.81 10.89
C ILE A 59 7.03 -4.27 9.46
N VAL A 60 7.05 -3.30 8.54
CA VAL A 60 7.36 -3.56 7.15
C VAL A 60 8.62 -2.83 6.73
N TYR A 61 9.44 -3.51 5.92
CA TYR A 61 10.63 -2.97 5.28
C TYR A 61 10.51 -3.11 3.77
N PHE A 62 10.90 -2.06 3.06
CA PHE A 62 11.05 -2.07 1.61
C PHE A 62 12.48 -1.76 1.25
N SER A 63 13.01 -2.46 0.26
CA SER A 63 14.34 -2.20 -0.29
C SER A 63 14.32 -2.29 -1.80
N LYS A 64 14.83 -1.26 -2.45
CA LYS A 64 14.94 -1.26 -3.91
C LYS A 64 16.12 -2.08 -4.40
N PRO A 65 15.96 -2.72 -5.58
CA PRO A 65 14.73 -2.85 -6.35
C PRO A 65 13.90 -4.06 -5.92
N GLY A 66 12.59 -3.85 -5.67
CA GLY A 66 11.60 -4.92 -5.65
C GLY A 66 11.66 -5.91 -4.49
N ARG A 67 12.23 -5.53 -3.35
CA ARG A 67 12.28 -6.36 -2.15
C ARG A 67 11.40 -5.78 -1.08
N MET A 68 10.68 -6.63 -0.34
CA MET A 68 9.88 -6.24 0.81
C MET A 68 9.88 -7.35 1.86
N ARG A 69 9.80 -6.95 3.12
CA ARG A 69 9.73 -7.85 4.28
C ARG A 69 8.69 -7.33 5.25
N TRP A 70 7.70 -8.16 5.56
CA TRP A 70 6.64 -7.88 6.50
C TRP A 70 6.81 -8.81 7.69
N GLU A 71 7.10 -8.26 8.84
CA GLU A 71 7.24 -8.97 10.10
C GLU A 71 5.96 -8.75 10.89
N TYR A 72 5.09 -9.76 10.92
CA TYR A 72 3.88 -9.74 11.72
C TYR A 72 4.22 -10.07 13.16
N GLU A 73 3.73 -9.25 14.09
CA GLU A 73 3.98 -9.39 15.52
C GLU A 73 2.71 -9.79 16.28
N SER A 74 1.55 -9.33 15.83
CA SER A 74 0.26 -9.56 16.47
C SER A 74 -0.81 -9.93 15.44
N PRO A 75 -1.74 -10.86 15.76
CA PRO A 75 -1.85 -11.67 16.99
C PRO A 75 -0.83 -12.83 17.01
N SER A 76 -0.20 -13.16 15.90
CA SER A 76 0.78 -14.22 15.79
C SER A 76 1.94 -13.82 14.90
N THR A 77 3.13 -14.33 15.22
CA THR A 77 4.33 -14.09 14.42
C THR A 77 4.21 -14.80 13.08
N LYS A 78 4.40 -14.04 12.00
CA LYS A 78 4.48 -14.52 10.61
C LYS A 78 5.50 -13.69 9.86
N LEU A 79 6.01 -14.20 8.77
CA LEU A 79 6.89 -13.49 7.86
C LEU A 79 6.33 -13.57 6.44
N PHE A 80 6.12 -12.43 5.81
CA PHE A 80 5.97 -12.35 4.36
C PHE A 80 7.20 -11.66 3.79
N LEU A 81 7.81 -12.25 2.77
CA LEU A 81 9.04 -11.75 2.20
C LEU A 81 9.01 -11.86 0.67
N VAL A 82 9.39 -10.78 0.01
CA VAL A 82 9.74 -10.77 -1.41
C VAL A 82 11.24 -10.50 -1.52
N ASP A 83 11.99 -11.49 -2.01
CA ASP A 83 13.43 -11.42 -2.13
C ASP A 83 13.91 -10.81 -3.47
N GLY A 84 12.96 -10.44 -4.34
CA GLY A 84 13.18 -9.92 -5.69
C GLY A 84 12.92 -10.95 -6.79
N ALA A 85 12.90 -12.24 -6.47
CA ALA A 85 12.63 -13.35 -7.38
C ALA A 85 11.46 -14.22 -6.91
N ASN A 86 11.37 -14.43 -5.59
CA ASN A 86 10.38 -15.30 -4.96
C ASN A 86 9.57 -14.51 -3.94
N VAL A 87 8.39 -15.02 -3.67
CA VAL A 87 7.52 -14.64 -2.56
C VAL A 87 7.54 -15.80 -1.56
N TRP A 88 7.76 -15.47 -0.30
CA TRP A 88 7.77 -16.41 0.81
C TRP A 88 6.73 -16.01 1.84
N PHE A 89 6.00 -16.95 2.36
CA PHE A 89 5.14 -16.77 3.51
C PHE A 89 5.44 -17.84 4.55
N TYR A 90 5.91 -17.45 5.72
CA TYR A 90 6.35 -18.34 6.78
C TYR A 90 5.52 -18.18 8.03
N VAL A 91 4.97 -19.27 8.54
CA VAL A 91 4.22 -19.35 9.79
C VAL A 91 4.99 -20.23 10.77
N PRO A 92 5.73 -19.65 11.73
CA PRO A 92 6.53 -20.40 12.68
C PRO A 92 5.75 -21.42 13.48
N ALA A 93 4.51 -21.06 13.91
CA ALA A 93 3.66 -21.94 14.69
C ALA A 93 3.34 -23.27 13.99
N ASP A 94 3.17 -23.21 12.66
CA ASP A 94 2.82 -24.36 11.85
C ASP A 94 4.08 -25.08 11.27
N ARG A 95 5.26 -24.49 11.49
CA ARG A 95 6.52 -24.91 10.88
C ARG A 95 6.40 -25.08 9.36
N THR A 96 5.67 -24.19 8.72
CA THR A 96 5.40 -24.24 7.28
C THR A 96 5.82 -22.94 6.62
N ALA A 97 6.52 -23.06 5.50
CA ALA A 97 6.83 -21.96 4.60
C ALA A 97 6.26 -22.24 3.21
N SER A 98 5.45 -21.35 2.68
CA SER A 98 5.05 -21.39 1.28
C SER A 98 5.98 -20.53 0.44
N ARG A 99 6.24 -20.98 -0.79
CA ARG A 99 7.08 -20.30 -1.77
C ARG A 99 6.37 -20.23 -3.12
N ALA A 100 6.41 -19.05 -3.74
CA ALA A 100 6.00 -18.86 -5.12
C ALA A 100 7.03 -18.02 -5.87
N LYS A 101 7.06 -18.11 -7.20
CA LYS A 101 7.81 -17.16 -8.02
C LYS A 101 7.06 -15.83 -8.06
N LEU A 102 7.79 -14.72 -7.95
CA LEU A 102 7.18 -13.38 -7.96
C LEU A 102 6.33 -13.11 -9.22
N LYS A 103 6.69 -13.72 -10.36
CA LYS A 103 5.93 -13.57 -11.62
C LYS A 103 4.56 -14.25 -11.60
N GLU A 104 4.37 -15.21 -10.72
CA GLU A 104 3.19 -16.09 -10.62
C GLU A 104 2.37 -15.77 -9.37
N SER A 105 2.81 -14.78 -8.60
CA SER A 105 2.11 -14.37 -7.38
C SER A 105 1.06 -13.31 -7.72
N ASP A 106 -0.21 -13.68 -7.58
CA ASP A 106 -1.36 -12.76 -7.58
C ASP A 106 -1.61 -12.17 -6.19
N ASP A 107 -0.59 -12.07 -5.36
CA ASP A 107 -0.70 -11.58 -4.01
C ASP A 107 -1.26 -10.14 -4.00
N TRP A 108 -2.27 -9.91 -3.19
CA TRP A 108 -2.95 -8.63 -2.97
C TRP A 108 -1.99 -7.51 -2.50
N ARG A 109 -0.79 -7.85 -2.01
CA ARG A 109 0.27 -6.87 -1.69
C ARG A 109 0.95 -6.29 -2.94
N THR A 110 0.62 -6.80 -4.13
CA THR A 110 1.14 -6.27 -5.39
C THR A 110 0.97 -4.75 -5.53
N PRO A 111 -0.15 -4.12 -5.12
CA PRO A 111 -0.27 -2.68 -5.14
C PRO A 111 0.80 -1.95 -4.31
N LEU A 112 1.30 -2.57 -3.25
CA LEU A 112 2.36 -2.00 -2.41
C LEU A 112 3.76 -2.18 -3.01
N ALA A 113 3.89 -2.93 -4.10
CA ALA A 113 5.13 -3.06 -4.85
C ALA A 113 5.60 -1.71 -5.45
N LEU A 114 4.70 -0.72 -5.56
CA LEU A 114 5.08 0.66 -5.91
C LEU A 114 6.11 1.23 -4.94
N LEU A 115 6.05 0.87 -3.65
CA LEU A 115 6.98 1.30 -2.61
C LEU A 115 8.39 0.74 -2.83
N THR A 116 8.52 -0.31 -3.63
CA THR A 116 9.80 -0.91 -4.02
C THR A 116 10.38 -0.32 -5.31
N GLY A 117 9.69 0.63 -5.93
CA GLY A 117 10.09 1.29 -7.17
C GLY A 117 9.92 0.44 -8.44
N LYS A 118 9.25 -0.70 -8.37
CA LYS A 118 8.99 -1.58 -9.54
C LYS A 118 7.70 -1.23 -10.29
N VAL A 119 6.76 -0.60 -9.62
CA VAL A 119 5.43 -0.28 -10.18
C VAL A 119 5.17 1.21 -10.06
N HIS A 120 4.58 1.80 -11.07
CA HIS A 120 4.08 3.17 -11.08
C HIS A 120 2.55 3.15 -10.99
N LEU A 121 1.98 4.19 -10.36
CA LEU A 121 0.53 4.29 -10.19
C LEU A 121 -0.22 4.32 -11.54
N ASP A 122 0.36 4.94 -12.55
CA ASP A 122 -0.20 4.99 -13.90
C ASP A 122 -0.26 3.62 -14.60
N ARG A 123 0.62 2.68 -14.22
CA ARG A 123 0.60 1.30 -14.73
C ARG A 123 -0.39 0.43 -13.98
N LEU A 124 -0.55 0.67 -12.69
CA LEU A 124 -1.49 -0.05 -11.83
C LEU A 124 -2.92 0.38 -12.11
N CYS A 125 -3.15 1.69 -12.21
CA CYS A 125 -4.47 2.29 -12.32
C CYS A 125 -4.80 2.63 -13.78
N GLY A 126 -5.99 2.27 -14.23
CA GLY A 126 -6.54 2.77 -15.49
C GLY A 126 -7.11 4.18 -15.35
N LYS A 127 -7.60 4.51 -14.15
CA LYS A 127 -8.11 5.82 -13.78
C LYS A 127 -7.77 6.12 -12.33
N ILE A 128 -7.34 7.36 -12.06
CA ILE A 128 -7.12 7.87 -10.71
C ILE A 128 -7.99 9.12 -10.53
N GLU A 129 -8.73 9.17 -9.43
CA GLU A 129 -9.62 10.27 -9.09
C GLU A 129 -9.35 10.73 -7.66
N LEU A 130 -9.48 12.03 -7.43
CA LEU A 130 -9.45 12.60 -6.09
C LEU A 130 -10.82 12.38 -5.44
N ILE A 131 -10.83 11.80 -4.24
CA ILE A 131 -12.02 11.75 -3.41
C ILE A 131 -12.08 13.04 -2.63
N ALA A 132 -13.00 13.95 -3.00
CA ALA A 132 -13.15 15.23 -2.33
C ALA A 132 -13.68 15.03 -0.90
N SER A 133 -13.05 15.69 0.07
CA SER A 133 -13.37 15.57 1.49
C SER A 133 -14.72 16.24 1.88
N SER A 134 -15.38 16.98 1.01
CA SER A 134 -16.61 17.70 1.34
C SER A 134 -17.67 17.59 0.26
N GLY A 135 -18.80 16.99 0.61
CA GLY A 135 -20.03 17.05 -0.19
C GLY A 135 -20.26 15.93 -1.20
N SER A 136 -19.40 14.96 -1.32
CA SER A 136 -19.62 13.76 -2.13
C SER A 136 -20.33 12.68 -1.30
N THR A 137 -21.23 11.92 -1.94
CA THR A 137 -21.91 10.74 -1.39
C THR A 137 -20.93 9.57 -1.19
N ILE A 138 -19.78 9.83 -0.57
CA ILE A 138 -18.78 8.84 -0.25
C ILE A 138 -19.22 8.17 1.04
N ALA A 139 -19.19 6.84 1.07
CA ALA A 139 -19.40 6.12 2.31
C ALA A 139 -18.41 6.64 3.36
N PRO A 140 -18.85 6.89 4.61
CA PRO A 140 -17.95 7.41 5.67
C PRO A 140 -16.68 6.59 5.85
N ALA A 141 -16.71 5.31 5.48
CA ALA A 141 -15.56 4.40 5.50
C ALA A 141 -14.48 4.75 4.46
N ASP A 142 -14.80 5.49 3.40
CA ASP A 142 -13.89 5.83 2.30
C ASP A 142 -13.28 7.23 2.44
N GLY A 143 -13.78 8.02 3.38
CA GLY A 143 -13.22 9.33 3.71
C GLY A 143 -11.81 9.23 4.32
N PRO A 144 -11.06 10.35 4.34
CA PRO A 144 -9.73 10.37 4.95
C PRO A 144 -9.79 10.11 6.46
N LEU A 145 -8.75 9.42 6.99
CA LEU A 145 -8.60 9.23 8.44
C LEU A 145 -8.25 10.54 9.15
N ASP A 146 -7.51 11.41 8.49
CA ASP A 146 -7.20 12.77 8.92
C ASP A 146 -7.75 13.76 7.87
N PRO A 147 -8.47 14.84 8.27
CA PRO A 147 -9.01 15.82 7.31
C PRO A 147 -7.95 16.50 6.43
N ARG A 148 -6.69 16.48 6.82
CA ARG A 148 -5.57 17.02 6.04
C ARG A 148 -5.08 16.08 4.95
N ASN A 149 -5.44 14.82 5.03
CA ASN A 149 -5.00 13.80 4.09
C ASN A 149 -5.80 13.85 2.79
N ILE A 150 -5.15 13.41 1.74
CA ILE A 150 -5.72 13.30 0.41
C ILE A 150 -6.02 11.82 0.13
N VAL A 151 -7.22 11.53 -0.38
CA VAL A 151 -7.59 10.18 -0.79
C VAL A 151 -7.70 10.11 -2.32
N LEU A 152 -6.92 9.21 -2.91
CA LEU A 152 -6.96 8.88 -4.32
C LEU A 152 -7.70 7.55 -4.53
N ASN A 153 -8.67 7.56 -5.44
CA ASN A 153 -9.38 6.38 -5.91
C ASN A 153 -8.74 5.85 -7.19
N CYS A 154 -8.22 4.64 -7.15
CA CYS A 154 -7.64 3.93 -8.28
C CYS A 154 -8.60 2.85 -8.77
N SER A 155 -9.02 2.95 -10.01
CA SER A 155 -9.76 1.89 -10.72
C SER A 155 -8.80 1.10 -11.62
N PRO A 156 -8.97 -0.23 -11.77
CA PRO A 156 -8.08 -1.03 -12.58
C PRO A 156 -8.10 -0.61 -14.05
N ARG A 157 -7.00 -0.87 -14.75
CA ARG A 157 -6.93 -0.69 -16.19
C ARG A 157 -7.78 -1.76 -16.87
N ARG A 158 -8.79 -1.35 -17.60
CA ARG A 158 -9.61 -2.27 -18.41
C ARG A 158 -8.78 -2.72 -19.60
N SER A 159 -8.54 -4.01 -19.72
CA SER A 159 -8.03 -4.59 -20.96
C SER A 159 -9.23 -4.84 -21.90
N ALA A 160 -9.10 -4.48 -23.18
CA ALA A 160 -10.13 -4.73 -24.17
C ALA A 160 -10.41 -6.24 -24.42
N ALA A 161 -9.57 -7.12 -23.87
CA ALA A 161 -9.62 -8.57 -24.04
C ALA A 161 -9.96 -9.35 -22.75
N ALA A 162 -10.14 -8.67 -21.61
CA ALA A 162 -10.44 -9.35 -20.35
C ALA A 162 -11.76 -8.82 -19.79
N ASP A 163 -12.68 -9.74 -19.56
CA ASP A 163 -13.88 -9.51 -18.78
C ASP A 163 -13.51 -8.96 -17.39
N GLN A 164 -14.38 -8.18 -16.77
CA GLN A 164 -14.17 -7.55 -15.45
C GLN A 164 -13.83 -8.54 -14.33
N GLU A 165 -14.01 -9.84 -14.57
CA GLU A 165 -13.73 -10.93 -13.64
C GLU A 165 -12.24 -11.26 -13.50
N ASN A 166 -11.38 -10.79 -14.40
CA ASN A 166 -9.95 -11.15 -14.43
C ASN A 166 -9.03 -10.09 -13.84
N SER A 167 -9.57 -9.05 -13.22
CA SER A 167 -8.76 -8.06 -12.50
C SER A 167 -8.56 -8.53 -11.05
N SER A 168 -7.31 -8.52 -10.56
CA SER A 168 -6.97 -8.87 -9.18
C SER A 168 -7.59 -7.92 -8.14
N PHE A 169 -8.08 -6.76 -8.55
CA PHE A 169 -8.80 -5.83 -7.68
C PHE A 169 -9.89 -5.08 -8.45
N ARG A 170 -10.92 -4.62 -7.73
CA ARG A 170 -11.97 -3.73 -8.24
C ARG A 170 -11.66 -2.26 -7.99
N GLN A 171 -11.02 -1.98 -6.88
CA GLN A 171 -10.72 -0.62 -6.43
C GLN A 171 -9.53 -0.64 -5.47
N ILE A 172 -8.70 0.39 -5.54
CA ILE A 172 -7.73 0.68 -4.49
C ILE A 172 -7.91 2.14 -4.06
N LEU A 173 -7.98 2.36 -2.75
CA LEU A 173 -7.91 3.70 -2.18
C LEU A 173 -6.51 3.91 -1.62
N PHE A 174 -5.88 5.00 -2.00
CA PHE A 174 -4.60 5.45 -1.44
C PHE A 174 -4.84 6.74 -0.66
N GLU A 175 -4.58 6.72 0.62
CA GLU A 175 -4.59 7.91 1.44
C GLU A 175 -3.17 8.36 1.73
N VAL A 176 -2.88 9.62 1.50
CA VAL A 176 -1.57 10.23 1.72
C VAL A 176 -1.69 11.44 2.65
N ASP A 177 -0.70 11.62 3.50
CA ASP A 177 -0.55 12.80 4.35
C ASP A 177 -0.04 14.02 3.54
N PRO A 178 0.04 15.21 4.15
CA PRO A 178 0.57 16.40 3.49
C PRO A 178 2.02 16.27 3.00
N GLU A 179 2.78 15.34 3.55
CA GLU A 179 4.15 15.02 3.14
C GLU A 179 4.21 13.92 2.08
N TYR A 180 3.05 13.43 1.60
CA TYR A 180 2.88 12.35 0.62
C TYR A 180 3.34 10.97 1.08
N HIS A 181 3.32 10.69 2.38
CA HIS A 181 3.42 9.31 2.84
C HIS A 181 2.06 8.62 2.76
N PHE A 182 2.06 7.34 2.41
CA PHE A 182 0.86 6.54 2.55
C PHE A 182 0.52 6.37 4.02
N THR A 183 -0.67 6.80 4.40
CA THR A 183 -1.25 6.58 5.73
C THR A 183 -2.21 5.41 5.71
N ARG A 184 -2.89 5.19 4.57
CA ARG A 184 -3.83 4.09 4.38
C ARG A 184 -3.84 3.62 2.93
N VAL A 185 -3.94 2.31 2.75
CA VAL A 185 -4.22 1.68 1.45
C VAL A 185 -5.34 0.68 1.65
N VAL A 186 -6.42 0.79 0.89
CA VAL A 186 -7.55 -0.15 0.91
C VAL A 186 -7.62 -0.83 -0.43
N VAL A 187 -7.53 -2.15 -0.45
CA VAL A 187 -7.68 -2.97 -1.66
C VAL A 187 -9.03 -3.68 -1.58
N ARG A 188 -9.86 -3.48 -2.59
CA ARG A 188 -11.14 -4.17 -2.76
C ARG A 188 -11.05 -5.14 -3.93
N GLU A 189 -11.27 -6.40 -3.64
CA GLU A 189 -11.19 -7.48 -4.61
C GLU A 189 -12.60 -7.94 -5.05
N PRO A 190 -12.71 -8.73 -6.11
CA PRO A 190 -13.94 -9.45 -6.42
C PRO A 190 -14.39 -10.32 -5.23
N GLY A 191 -15.71 -10.52 -5.05
CA GLY A 191 -16.26 -11.34 -3.94
C GLY A 191 -16.35 -10.63 -2.59
N ASP A 192 -16.38 -9.27 -2.59
CA ASP A 192 -16.56 -8.44 -1.40
C ASP A 192 -15.49 -8.65 -0.32
N THR A 193 -14.29 -8.96 -0.77
CA THR A 193 -13.09 -8.99 0.04
C THR A 193 -12.47 -7.60 0.09
N GLU A 194 -12.09 -7.16 1.27
CA GLU A 194 -11.40 -5.88 1.49
C GLU A 194 -10.22 -6.10 2.43
N THR A 195 -9.06 -5.62 1.99
CA THR A 195 -7.87 -5.53 2.82
C THR A 195 -7.49 -4.06 3.01
N GLU A 196 -7.40 -3.62 4.24
CA GLU A 196 -6.99 -2.27 4.62
C GLU A 196 -5.65 -2.33 5.34
N PHE A 197 -4.71 -1.52 4.84
CA PHE A 197 -3.44 -1.25 5.50
C PHE A 197 -3.45 0.17 6.04
N ARG A 198 -3.00 0.34 7.27
CA ARG A 198 -2.63 1.64 7.84
C ARG A 198 -1.15 1.64 8.15
N PHE A 199 -0.49 2.73 7.81
CA PHE A 199 0.94 2.89 8.01
C PHE A 199 1.22 4.07 8.92
N GLY A 200 2.26 3.92 9.74
CA GLY A 200 2.76 4.98 10.60
C GLY A 200 4.26 4.83 10.87
N ASP A 201 4.83 5.83 11.53
CA ASP A 201 6.25 5.83 11.91
C ASP A 201 7.19 5.58 10.72
N TRP A 202 6.90 6.21 9.56
CA TRP A 202 7.73 6.11 8.38
C TRP A 202 9.17 6.54 8.64
N ARG A 203 10.11 5.73 8.19
CA ARG A 203 11.55 6.03 8.20
C ARG A 203 12.13 5.73 6.82
N GLU A 204 12.84 6.72 6.27
CA GLU A 204 13.47 6.61 4.97
C GLU A 204 14.97 6.39 5.11
N ASN A 205 15.55 5.65 4.15
CA ASN A 205 16.98 5.38 4.07
C ASN A 205 17.57 4.75 5.35
N VAL A 206 16.77 3.92 6.03
CA VAL A 206 17.24 3.15 7.18
C VAL A 206 18.30 2.15 6.76
N SER A 207 19.30 1.94 7.64
CA SER A 207 20.31 0.90 7.42
C SER A 207 19.67 -0.47 7.65
N VAL A 208 19.45 -1.20 6.57
CA VAL A 208 18.87 -2.55 6.61
C VAL A 208 19.85 -3.50 5.93
N PRO A 209 20.37 -4.54 6.64
CA PRO A 209 21.26 -5.51 6.04
C PRO A 209 20.56 -6.26 4.89
N GLU A 210 21.29 -6.58 3.83
CA GLU A 210 20.73 -7.34 2.70
C GLU A 210 20.20 -8.72 3.11
N SER A 211 20.80 -9.33 4.12
CA SER A 211 20.36 -10.61 4.69
C SER A 211 18.93 -10.58 5.21
N MET A 212 18.38 -9.42 5.58
CA MET A 212 16.96 -9.31 5.96
C MET A 212 16.01 -9.65 4.82
N PHE A 213 16.46 -9.51 3.58
CA PHE A 213 15.66 -9.85 2.40
C PHE A 213 16.01 -11.22 1.82
N HIS A 214 16.61 -12.08 2.65
CA HIS A 214 16.85 -13.47 2.35
C HIS A 214 16.15 -14.34 3.40
N PHE A 215 15.53 -15.45 2.98
CA PHE A 215 14.89 -16.39 3.88
C PHE A 215 15.53 -17.76 3.79
N ASP A 216 16.16 -18.14 4.88
CA ASP A 216 16.66 -19.50 5.09
C ASP A 216 15.68 -20.22 6.03
N PRO A 217 14.91 -21.20 5.52
CA PRO A 217 13.98 -21.95 6.34
C PRO A 217 14.70 -22.63 7.51
N PRO A 218 14.25 -22.43 8.75
CA PRO A 218 14.81 -23.12 9.92
C PRO A 218 14.72 -24.65 9.78
N PRO A 219 15.59 -25.42 10.47
CA PRO A 219 15.50 -26.87 10.46
C PRO A 219 14.11 -27.39 10.86
N GLY A 220 13.57 -28.34 10.11
CA GLY A 220 12.26 -28.93 10.35
C GLY A 220 11.07 -28.13 9.85
N VAL A 221 11.30 -27.08 9.05
CA VAL A 221 10.24 -26.35 8.34
C VAL A 221 9.90 -27.07 7.05
N SER A 222 8.62 -27.34 6.83
CA SER A 222 8.11 -27.87 5.57
C SER A 222 7.98 -26.73 4.54
N ILE A 223 8.56 -26.91 3.37
CA ILE A 223 8.42 -25.97 2.26
C ILE A 223 7.34 -26.47 1.32
N VAL A 224 6.32 -25.65 1.08
CA VAL A 224 5.24 -25.93 0.14
C VAL A 224 5.35 -24.95 -1.03
N ASN A 225 5.48 -25.45 -2.24
CA ASN A 225 5.43 -24.60 -3.41
C ASN A 225 3.97 -24.27 -3.74
N ALA A 226 3.69 -23.01 -4.07
CA ALA A 226 2.32 -22.57 -4.38
C ALA A 226 1.75 -23.34 -5.61
N GLU A 227 2.59 -23.74 -6.54
CA GLU A 227 2.21 -24.58 -7.68
C GLU A 227 1.69 -25.97 -7.24
N ASP A 228 2.25 -26.54 -6.16
CA ASP A 228 1.81 -27.81 -5.61
C ASP A 228 0.48 -27.67 -4.86
N LEU A 229 0.27 -26.54 -4.20
CA LEU A 229 -1.03 -26.22 -3.57
C LEU A 229 -2.14 -26.07 -4.60
N ALA A 230 -1.90 -25.38 -5.70
CA ALA A 230 -2.88 -25.22 -6.78
C ALA A 230 -3.23 -26.57 -7.44
N ARG A 231 -2.29 -27.50 -7.53
CA ARG A 231 -2.54 -28.87 -8.06
C ARG A 231 -3.25 -29.79 -7.08
N ALA A 232 -3.12 -29.55 -5.78
CA ALA A 232 -3.74 -30.41 -4.74
C ALA A 232 -5.22 -30.04 -4.49
N ILE A 233 -5.69 -28.89 -5.00
CA ILE A 233 -7.06 -28.39 -4.85
C ILE A 233 -7.95 -28.74 -6.08
N HIS A 234 -7.33 -29.24 -7.15
CA HIS A 234 -8.00 -29.76 -8.35
C HIS A 234 -7.93 -31.28 -8.40
#